data_cb01eb7121ea10ca50912b89ef281525
#
_entry.id   cb01eb7121ea10ca50912b89ef281525
#
_cell.length_a   1.000
_cell.length_b   1.000
_cell.length_c   1.000
_cell.angle_alpha   90.00
_cell.angle_beta   90.00
_cell.angle_gamma   90.00
#
_symmetry.space_group_name_H-M   'P 1'
#
loop_
_entity.id
_entity.type
_entity.pdbx_description
1 polymer ?
#
loop_
_entity_poly.entity_id
_entity_poly.type
_entity_poly.pdbx_seq_one_letter_code
_entity_poly.pdbx_strand_id
1 'polypeptide(L)'
;MKFFIDTANLDQIKEAQDLGILDGVTTNPSLMAKEGITGHDNIMKHYVDICNIVDGDVSAEVIATNFDGMVKEGEALAELHGQIVVKLPMIKDGIKACKYFSDRGIKTNVTLVFSPGQALLAAKAGATYVSPFIGRLDDISTDGLNLIAEIRHIYDNYAFETQILAASVRHTMHVIDCAKLGADVMTGPLSSIEGLLNHPLTDIGLAKFLADFKKGN
;
A
#
# COMPACT_ATOMS: atom_id res chain seq x y z
N MET A 1 1.15 -10.18 -7.70
CA MET A 1 0.87 -9.21 -6.61
C MET A 1 1.94 -8.13 -6.62
N LYS A 2 1.55 -6.88 -6.62
CA LYS A 2 2.47 -5.74 -6.54
C LYS A 2 3.00 -5.57 -5.11
N PHE A 3 4.23 -5.11 -4.97
CA PHE A 3 4.83 -4.77 -3.68
C PHE A 3 4.94 -3.26 -3.51
N PHE A 4 4.22 -2.74 -2.53
CA PHE A 4 4.38 -1.38 -2.03
C PHE A 4 5.06 -1.43 -0.67
N ILE A 5 5.80 -0.37 -0.31
CA ILE A 5 6.28 -0.20 1.07
C ILE A 5 5.50 0.90 1.78
N ASP A 6 5.26 0.70 3.08
CA ASP A 6 4.53 1.65 3.93
C ASP A 6 5.51 2.46 4.77
N THR A 7 6.01 3.55 4.19
CA THR A 7 7.03 4.40 4.81
C THR A 7 7.03 5.82 4.23
N ALA A 8 7.56 6.78 4.99
CA ALA A 8 7.93 8.11 4.53
C ALA A 8 9.46 8.31 4.49
N ASN A 9 10.24 7.28 4.82
CA ASN A 9 11.70 7.34 4.83
C ASN A 9 12.28 7.14 3.43
N LEU A 10 12.93 8.18 2.89
CA LEU A 10 13.47 8.17 1.51
C LEU A 10 14.58 7.15 1.31
N ASP A 11 15.36 6.84 2.35
CA ASP A 11 16.46 5.87 2.23
C ASP A 11 15.91 4.44 2.15
N GLN A 12 14.86 4.11 2.92
CA GLN A 12 14.15 2.83 2.78
C GLN A 12 13.49 2.68 1.40
N ILE A 13 12.96 3.78 0.83
CA ILE A 13 12.36 3.76 -0.52
C ILE A 13 13.44 3.49 -1.57
N LYS A 14 14.61 4.13 -1.47
CA LYS A 14 15.74 3.87 -2.37
C LYS A 14 16.22 2.43 -2.27
N GLU A 15 16.39 1.92 -1.05
CA GLU A 15 16.80 0.53 -0.81
C GLU A 15 15.82 -0.46 -1.43
N ALA A 16 14.51 -0.25 -1.26
CA ALA A 16 13.48 -1.07 -1.89
C ALA A 16 13.50 -0.95 -3.42
N GLN A 17 13.72 0.24 -3.96
CA GLN A 17 13.83 0.49 -5.40
C GLN A 17 15.06 -0.22 -5.99
N ASP A 18 16.19 -0.21 -5.28
CA ASP A 18 17.44 -0.88 -5.71
C ASP A 18 17.29 -2.42 -5.79
N LEU A 19 16.35 -3.01 -5.03
CA LEU A 19 16.00 -4.42 -5.19
C LEU A 19 15.29 -4.72 -6.53
N GLY A 20 14.78 -3.70 -7.22
CA GLY A 20 14.09 -3.84 -8.51
C GLY A 20 12.71 -4.50 -8.45
N ILE A 21 12.08 -4.53 -7.28
CA ILE A 21 10.79 -5.20 -7.04
C ILE A 21 9.72 -4.27 -6.45
N LEU A 22 10.03 -2.99 -6.29
CA LEU A 22 9.11 -1.99 -5.75
C LEU A 22 8.16 -1.48 -6.83
N ASP A 23 6.85 -1.57 -6.56
CA ASP A 23 5.79 -1.13 -7.47
C ASP A 23 5.07 0.13 -6.98
N GLY A 24 5.39 0.64 -5.80
CA GLY A 24 4.78 1.85 -5.24
C GLY A 24 5.03 2.05 -3.75
N VAL A 25 4.47 3.14 -3.25
CA VAL A 25 4.63 3.55 -1.84
C VAL A 25 3.29 3.95 -1.25
N THR A 26 3.01 3.50 -0.04
CA THR A 26 1.96 4.11 0.79
C THR A 26 2.59 4.91 1.91
N THR A 27 2.01 6.04 2.21
CA THR A 27 2.33 6.83 3.39
C THR A 27 1.07 7.25 4.13
N ASN A 28 1.25 7.90 5.26
CA ASN A 28 0.18 8.49 6.06
C ASN A 28 0.75 9.58 6.99
N PRO A 29 -0.11 10.43 7.59
CA PRO A 29 0.36 11.50 8.45
C PRO A 29 1.26 11.05 9.62
N SER A 30 1.01 9.86 10.17
CA SER A 30 1.83 9.31 11.27
C SER A 30 3.24 8.94 10.83
N LEU A 31 3.40 8.37 9.62
CA LEU A 31 4.70 8.05 9.05
C LEU A 31 5.47 9.32 8.71
N MET A 32 4.81 10.34 8.13
CA MET A 32 5.44 11.65 7.89
C MET A 32 5.93 12.28 9.19
N ALA A 33 5.11 12.27 10.25
CA ALA A 33 5.48 12.81 11.55
C ALA A 33 6.67 12.06 12.19
N LYS A 34 6.73 10.72 12.03
CA LYS A 34 7.83 9.89 12.51
C LYS A 34 9.18 10.26 11.89
N GLU A 35 9.18 10.63 10.61
CA GLU A 35 10.36 11.12 9.89
C GLU A 35 10.64 12.61 10.13
N GLY A 36 9.86 13.28 11.00
CA GLY A 36 10.02 14.70 11.29
C GLY A 36 9.53 15.62 10.17
N ILE A 37 8.78 15.09 9.21
CA ILE A 37 8.22 15.87 8.11
C ILE A 37 6.95 16.57 8.60
N THR A 38 7.03 17.86 8.83
CA THR A 38 5.96 18.69 9.36
C THR A 38 5.80 19.97 8.55
N GLY A 39 4.61 20.56 8.60
CA GLY A 39 4.26 21.74 7.82
C GLY A 39 3.83 21.42 6.39
N HIS A 40 2.82 22.13 5.91
CA HIS A 40 2.17 21.85 4.62
C HIS A 40 3.18 21.74 3.47
N ASP A 41 3.99 22.76 3.28
CA ASP A 41 4.91 22.85 2.15
C ASP A 41 5.98 21.74 2.17
N ASN A 42 6.47 21.38 3.35
CA ASN A 42 7.42 20.29 3.53
C ASN A 42 6.80 18.94 3.18
N ILE A 43 5.54 18.70 3.59
CA ILE A 43 4.81 17.48 3.29
C ILE A 43 4.58 17.37 1.76
N MET A 44 4.13 18.44 1.11
CA MET A 44 3.91 18.46 -0.34
C MET A 44 5.21 18.19 -1.10
N LYS A 45 6.30 18.86 -0.71
CA LYS A 45 7.63 18.61 -1.30
C LYS A 45 8.07 17.16 -1.10
N HIS A 46 7.85 16.60 0.08
CA HIS A 46 8.25 15.23 0.41
C HIS A 46 7.51 14.19 -0.45
N TYR A 47 6.22 14.39 -0.76
CA TYR A 47 5.51 13.55 -1.72
C TYR A 47 6.16 13.57 -3.11
N VAL A 48 6.57 14.74 -3.58
CA VAL A 48 7.29 14.86 -4.85
C VAL A 48 8.66 14.17 -4.79
N ASP A 49 9.38 14.31 -3.69
CA ASP A 49 10.67 13.61 -3.49
C ASP A 49 10.49 12.08 -3.53
N ILE A 50 9.42 11.53 -2.95
CA ILE A 50 9.06 10.10 -3.06
C ILE A 50 8.76 9.72 -4.52
N CYS A 51 7.93 10.49 -5.22
CA CYS A 51 7.58 10.22 -6.63
C CYS A 51 8.81 10.23 -7.56
N ASN A 52 9.83 11.01 -7.24
CA ASN A 52 11.09 11.07 -8.01
C ASN A 52 11.98 9.83 -7.80
N ILE A 53 11.74 9.01 -6.78
CA ILE A 53 12.52 7.81 -6.49
C ILE A 53 11.83 6.57 -7.03
N VAL A 54 10.51 6.44 -6.81
CA VAL A 54 9.75 5.24 -7.16
C VAL A 54 9.14 5.35 -8.55
N ASP A 55 9.21 4.25 -9.31
CA ASP A 55 8.48 4.12 -10.58
C ASP A 55 7.15 3.39 -10.33
N GLY A 56 6.17 4.09 -9.78
CA GLY A 56 4.88 3.52 -9.41
C GLY A 56 4.00 4.47 -8.61
N ASP A 57 2.84 3.98 -8.21
CA ASP A 57 1.83 4.80 -7.51
C ASP A 57 2.27 5.16 -6.07
N VAL A 58 2.00 6.40 -5.68
CA VAL A 58 2.30 6.95 -4.35
C VAL A 58 1.02 7.42 -3.68
N SER A 59 0.59 6.72 -2.62
CA SER A 59 -0.61 7.08 -1.87
C SER A 59 -0.34 8.24 -0.91
N ALA A 60 -0.99 9.39 -1.17
CA ALA A 60 -0.93 10.62 -0.38
C ALA A 60 -2.28 10.86 0.33
N GLU A 61 -2.28 10.90 1.67
CA GLU A 61 -3.51 10.89 2.47
C GLU A 61 -3.97 12.30 2.82
N VAL A 62 -5.28 12.57 2.59
CA VAL A 62 -5.94 13.80 3.04
C VAL A 62 -6.13 13.77 4.57
N ILE A 63 -6.18 14.96 5.18
CA ILE A 63 -6.41 15.12 6.64
C ILE A 63 -7.85 15.54 6.92
N ALA A 64 -8.48 16.26 6.01
CA ALA A 64 -9.86 16.67 6.14
C ALA A 64 -10.81 15.48 6.36
N THR A 65 -11.87 15.69 7.14
CA THR A 65 -12.89 14.66 7.44
C THR A 65 -14.27 15.00 6.87
N ASN A 66 -14.40 16.12 6.16
CA ASN A 66 -15.61 16.51 5.43
C ASN A 66 -15.35 16.55 3.92
N PHE A 67 -16.41 16.44 3.13
CA PHE A 67 -16.33 16.31 1.68
C PHE A 67 -15.56 17.47 1.01
N ASP A 68 -15.92 18.71 1.31
CA ASP A 68 -15.33 19.89 0.65
C ASP A 68 -13.83 20.02 0.96
N GLY A 69 -13.45 19.75 2.21
CA GLY A 69 -12.04 19.72 2.63
C GLY A 69 -11.26 18.60 1.93
N MET A 70 -11.82 17.40 1.83
CA MET A 70 -11.19 16.27 1.13
C MET A 70 -11.01 16.56 -0.35
N VAL A 71 -11.99 17.18 -1.00
CA VAL A 71 -11.89 17.58 -2.42
C VAL A 71 -10.76 18.58 -2.59
N LYS A 72 -10.73 19.64 -1.79
CA LYS A 72 -9.70 20.68 -1.88
C LYS A 72 -8.29 20.12 -1.65
N GLU A 73 -8.10 19.30 -0.61
CA GLU A 73 -6.80 18.70 -0.31
C GLU A 73 -6.41 17.68 -1.38
N GLY A 74 -7.34 16.83 -1.81
CA GLY A 74 -7.08 15.78 -2.79
C GLY A 74 -6.76 16.32 -4.18
N GLU A 75 -7.40 17.41 -4.63
CA GLU A 75 -7.03 18.08 -5.88
C GLU A 75 -5.61 18.64 -5.80
N ALA A 76 -5.25 19.31 -4.70
CA ALA A 76 -3.89 19.81 -4.50
C ALA A 76 -2.84 18.69 -4.47
N LEU A 77 -3.15 17.55 -3.86
CA LEU A 77 -2.28 16.38 -3.88
C LEU A 77 -2.14 15.80 -5.30
N ALA A 78 -3.23 15.63 -6.02
CA ALA A 78 -3.22 15.06 -7.37
C ALA A 78 -2.43 15.93 -8.38
N GLU A 79 -2.37 17.24 -8.17
CA GLU A 79 -1.61 18.17 -9.00
C GLU A 79 -0.09 18.08 -8.81
N LEU A 80 0.39 17.47 -7.70
CA LEU A 80 1.83 17.41 -7.39
C LEU A 80 2.59 16.53 -8.38
N HIS A 81 2.05 15.36 -8.73
CA HIS A 81 2.70 14.41 -9.63
C HIS A 81 1.71 13.39 -10.19
N GLY A 82 1.92 12.91 -11.41
CA GLY A 82 1.05 11.92 -12.07
C GLY A 82 0.97 10.54 -11.40
N GLN A 83 1.88 10.24 -10.48
CA GLN A 83 1.91 9.00 -9.68
C GLN A 83 1.09 9.11 -8.38
N ILE A 84 0.61 10.29 -8.03
CA ILE A 84 -0.15 10.47 -6.79
C ILE A 84 -1.50 9.78 -6.88
N VAL A 85 -1.80 9.01 -5.84
CA VAL A 85 -3.09 8.39 -5.56
C VAL A 85 -3.65 9.03 -4.30
N VAL A 86 -4.79 9.70 -4.41
CA VAL A 86 -5.42 10.40 -3.29
C VAL A 86 -5.98 9.37 -2.30
N LYS A 87 -5.44 9.35 -1.09
CA LYS A 87 -5.85 8.39 -0.06
C LYS A 87 -6.92 9.00 0.84
N LEU A 88 -8.05 8.30 0.96
CA LEU A 88 -9.28 8.78 1.57
C LEU A 88 -9.75 7.83 2.67
N PRO A 89 -10.18 8.31 3.85
CA PRO A 89 -10.69 7.44 4.91
C PRO A 89 -12.05 6.83 4.54
N MET A 90 -12.32 5.62 5.03
CA MET A 90 -13.58 4.90 4.83
C MET A 90 -14.71 5.47 5.69
N ILE A 91 -15.13 6.68 5.37
CA ILE A 91 -16.27 7.38 5.97
C ILE A 91 -17.23 7.86 4.87
N LYS A 92 -18.44 8.31 5.25
CA LYS A 92 -19.46 8.75 4.28
C LYS A 92 -18.94 9.79 3.29
N ASP A 93 -18.26 10.82 3.80
CA ASP A 93 -17.71 11.89 2.95
C ASP A 93 -16.47 11.43 2.16
N GLY A 94 -15.69 10.46 2.68
CA GLY A 94 -14.61 9.81 1.94
C GLY A 94 -15.10 9.02 0.72
N ILE A 95 -16.23 8.31 0.84
CA ILE A 95 -16.86 7.62 -0.30
C ILE A 95 -17.39 8.60 -1.33
N LYS A 96 -17.99 9.72 -0.90
CA LYS A 96 -18.40 10.77 -1.84
C LYS A 96 -17.19 11.41 -2.57
N ALA A 97 -16.10 11.67 -1.85
CA ALA A 97 -14.87 12.20 -2.43
C ALA A 97 -14.24 11.17 -3.39
N CYS A 98 -14.24 9.89 -3.04
CA CYS A 98 -13.79 8.82 -3.94
C CYS A 98 -14.54 8.84 -5.27
N LYS A 99 -15.87 8.90 -5.23
CA LYS A 99 -16.68 9.02 -6.45
C LYS A 99 -16.38 10.29 -7.24
N TYR A 100 -16.23 11.43 -6.56
CA TYR A 100 -15.87 12.71 -7.17
C TYR A 100 -14.55 12.63 -7.95
N PHE A 101 -13.51 12.03 -7.36
CA PHE A 101 -12.20 11.87 -7.98
C PHE A 101 -12.23 10.83 -9.10
N SER A 102 -12.88 9.69 -8.90
CA SER A 102 -13.03 8.65 -9.91
C SER A 102 -13.69 9.18 -11.19
N ASP A 103 -14.75 9.99 -11.08
CA ASP A 103 -15.43 10.60 -12.23
C ASP A 103 -14.53 11.58 -13.02
N ARG A 104 -13.40 11.98 -12.44
CA ARG A 104 -12.39 12.89 -13.04
C ARG A 104 -11.11 12.19 -13.45
N GLY A 105 -11.07 10.85 -13.34
CA GLY A 105 -9.90 10.06 -13.68
C GLY A 105 -8.74 10.19 -12.69
N ILE A 106 -8.98 10.75 -11.50
CA ILE A 106 -8.00 10.84 -10.42
C ILE A 106 -8.03 9.53 -9.63
N LYS A 107 -6.87 8.89 -9.51
CA LYS A 107 -6.72 7.64 -8.75
C LYS A 107 -6.98 7.86 -7.26
N THR A 108 -7.68 6.90 -6.64
CA THR A 108 -7.96 6.95 -5.20
C THR A 108 -7.61 5.64 -4.50
N ASN A 109 -7.25 5.75 -3.21
CA ASN A 109 -7.05 4.63 -2.30
C ASN A 109 -7.94 4.81 -1.07
N VAL A 110 -9.00 4.02 -0.96
CA VAL A 110 -9.90 4.07 0.20
C VAL A 110 -9.28 3.26 1.34
N THR A 111 -8.91 3.95 2.42
CA THR A 111 -8.18 3.38 3.56
C THR A 111 -9.05 3.21 4.82
N LEU A 112 -8.50 2.53 5.84
CA LEU A 112 -9.20 2.19 7.09
C LEU A 112 -10.42 1.29 6.84
N VAL A 113 -10.22 0.28 6.01
CA VAL A 113 -11.25 -0.71 5.67
C VAL A 113 -11.08 -1.95 6.56
N PHE A 114 -12.17 -2.34 7.24
CA PHE A 114 -12.19 -3.43 8.22
C PHE A 114 -13.34 -4.42 7.99
N SER A 115 -14.11 -4.26 6.90
CA SER A 115 -15.18 -5.20 6.55
C SER A 115 -15.36 -5.31 5.03
N PRO A 116 -15.88 -6.45 4.53
CA PRO A 116 -16.16 -6.61 3.10
C PRO A 116 -17.23 -5.64 2.59
N GLY A 117 -18.18 -5.25 3.45
CA GLY A 117 -19.20 -4.24 3.10
C GLY A 117 -18.60 -2.86 2.83
N GLN A 118 -17.58 -2.46 3.60
CA GLN A 118 -16.82 -1.24 3.35
C GLN A 118 -16.07 -1.31 2.01
N ALA A 119 -15.40 -2.43 1.75
CA ALA A 119 -14.70 -2.64 0.49
C ALA A 119 -15.64 -2.60 -0.72
N LEU A 120 -16.85 -3.20 -0.60
CA LEU A 120 -17.87 -3.15 -1.63
C LEU A 120 -18.32 -1.70 -1.94
N LEU A 121 -18.49 -0.85 -0.92
CA LEU A 121 -18.82 0.56 -1.11
C LEU A 121 -17.69 1.33 -1.82
N ALA A 122 -16.42 1.05 -1.47
CA ALA A 122 -15.26 1.65 -2.13
C ALA A 122 -15.21 1.29 -3.63
N ALA A 123 -15.40 0.01 -3.96
CA ALA A 123 -15.44 -0.45 -5.35
C ALA A 123 -16.58 0.19 -6.14
N LYS A 124 -17.79 0.27 -5.57
CA LYS A 124 -18.92 0.95 -6.20
C LYS A 124 -18.71 2.45 -6.40
N ALA A 125 -17.90 3.08 -5.58
CA ALA A 125 -17.51 4.49 -5.75
C ALA A 125 -16.41 4.67 -6.82
N GLY A 126 -15.83 3.59 -7.36
CA GLY A 126 -14.80 3.62 -8.39
C GLY A 126 -13.38 3.81 -7.83
N ALA A 127 -13.13 3.37 -6.60
CA ALA A 127 -11.78 3.40 -6.03
C ALA A 127 -10.79 2.61 -6.90
N THR A 128 -9.58 3.16 -7.11
CA THR A 128 -8.49 2.44 -7.76
C THR A 128 -7.95 1.35 -6.84
N TYR A 129 -7.76 1.70 -5.56
CA TYR A 129 -7.34 0.80 -4.50
C TYR A 129 -8.29 0.84 -3.32
N VAL A 130 -8.41 -0.28 -2.64
CA VAL A 130 -9.00 -0.38 -1.31
C VAL A 130 -7.96 -0.96 -0.36
N SER A 131 -7.78 -0.35 0.82
CA SER A 131 -6.78 -0.80 1.81
C SER A 131 -7.45 -1.46 3.02
N PRO A 132 -7.71 -2.78 2.99
CA PRO A 132 -8.10 -3.56 4.16
C PRO A 132 -6.91 -3.73 5.12
N PHE A 133 -7.16 -3.49 6.42
CA PHE A 133 -6.13 -3.48 7.46
C PHE A 133 -6.08 -4.81 8.20
N ILE A 134 -5.26 -5.75 7.70
CA ILE A 134 -5.20 -7.11 8.24
C ILE A 134 -4.58 -7.15 9.65
N GLY A 135 -3.43 -6.55 9.87
CA GLY A 135 -2.73 -6.63 11.16
C GLY A 135 -3.48 -5.93 12.30
N ARG A 136 -4.30 -4.89 12.02
CA ARG A 136 -5.16 -4.29 13.07
C ARG A 136 -6.32 -5.18 13.48
N LEU A 137 -6.82 -6.03 12.58
CA LEU A 137 -7.81 -7.04 12.94
C LEU A 137 -7.17 -8.12 13.82
N ASP A 138 -5.97 -8.55 13.49
CA ASP A 138 -5.22 -9.51 14.31
C ASP A 138 -4.95 -8.97 15.73
N ASP A 139 -4.66 -7.66 15.86
CA ASP A 139 -4.46 -6.99 17.15
C ASP A 139 -5.69 -7.13 18.09
N ILE A 140 -6.88 -7.37 17.55
CA ILE A 140 -8.12 -7.58 18.31
C ILE A 140 -8.64 -9.02 18.23
N SER A 141 -7.75 -9.97 17.91
CA SER A 141 -8.05 -11.40 17.82
C SER A 141 -9.11 -11.74 16.76
N THR A 142 -9.13 -11.00 15.66
CA THR A 142 -9.95 -11.26 14.48
C THR A 142 -9.03 -11.62 13.32
N ASP A 143 -9.35 -12.66 12.56
CA ASP A 143 -8.55 -13.09 11.42
C ASP A 143 -8.59 -12.03 10.30
N GLY A 144 -7.51 -11.26 10.16
CA GLY A 144 -7.38 -10.23 9.15
C GLY A 144 -7.26 -10.76 7.73
N LEU A 145 -6.71 -11.96 7.55
CA LEU A 145 -6.57 -12.59 6.23
C LEU A 145 -7.93 -13.04 5.68
N ASN A 146 -8.88 -13.44 6.53
CA ASN A 146 -10.23 -13.75 6.11
C ASN A 146 -10.91 -12.55 5.42
N LEU A 147 -10.62 -11.32 5.86
CA LEU A 147 -11.13 -10.11 5.20
C LEU A 147 -10.66 -10.01 3.74
N ILE A 148 -9.40 -10.36 3.45
CA ILE A 148 -8.88 -10.38 2.07
C ILE A 148 -9.63 -11.40 1.22
N ALA A 149 -9.83 -12.62 1.75
CA ALA A 149 -10.55 -13.69 1.06
C ALA A 149 -11.99 -13.29 0.71
N GLU A 150 -12.72 -12.69 1.66
CA GLU A 150 -14.09 -12.23 1.46
C GLU A 150 -14.18 -11.10 0.43
N ILE A 151 -13.28 -10.12 0.48
CA ILE A 151 -13.24 -9.02 -0.50
C ILE A 151 -12.94 -9.58 -1.89
N ARG A 152 -11.93 -10.44 -2.04
CA ARG A 152 -11.57 -11.06 -3.31
C ARG A 152 -12.76 -11.81 -3.91
N HIS A 153 -13.43 -12.63 -3.12
CA HIS A 153 -14.61 -13.38 -3.56
C HIS A 153 -15.73 -12.44 -4.07
N ILE A 154 -16.00 -11.34 -3.36
CA ILE A 154 -17.00 -10.36 -3.80
C ILE A 154 -16.56 -9.69 -5.10
N TYR A 155 -15.31 -9.26 -5.19
CA TYR A 155 -14.81 -8.54 -6.35
C TYR A 155 -14.82 -9.43 -7.61
N ASP A 156 -14.49 -10.70 -7.47
CA ASP A 156 -14.55 -11.68 -8.57
C ASP A 156 -15.99 -11.91 -9.05
N ASN A 157 -16.96 -12.01 -8.14
CA ASN A 157 -18.37 -12.22 -8.48
C ASN A 157 -18.94 -11.10 -9.36
N TYR A 158 -18.45 -9.88 -9.23
CA TYR A 158 -18.97 -8.70 -9.92
C TYR A 158 -17.94 -8.05 -10.86
N ALA A 159 -16.79 -8.67 -11.06
CA ALA A 159 -15.69 -8.17 -11.89
C ALA A 159 -15.32 -6.71 -11.57
N PHE A 160 -15.20 -6.38 -10.29
CA PHE A 160 -14.71 -5.06 -9.89
C PHE A 160 -13.24 -4.90 -10.24
N GLU A 161 -12.89 -3.75 -10.85
CA GLU A 161 -11.51 -3.41 -11.22
C GLU A 161 -10.69 -2.84 -10.05
N THR A 162 -11.35 -2.49 -8.93
CA THR A 162 -10.69 -1.98 -7.72
C THR A 162 -9.69 -3.00 -7.20
N GLN A 163 -8.43 -2.60 -7.05
CA GLN A 163 -7.36 -3.45 -6.57
C GLN A 163 -7.38 -3.56 -5.03
N ILE A 164 -7.24 -4.78 -4.53
CA ILE A 164 -7.12 -5.06 -3.09
C ILE A 164 -5.68 -4.80 -2.67
N LEU A 165 -5.45 -3.72 -1.94
CA LEU A 165 -4.16 -3.33 -1.38
C LEU A 165 -4.12 -3.75 0.10
N ALA A 166 -3.66 -4.97 0.39
CA ALA A 166 -3.53 -5.48 1.75
C ALA A 166 -2.60 -4.59 2.57
N ALA A 167 -3.12 -3.97 3.62
CA ALA A 167 -2.42 -2.99 4.45
C ALA A 167 -2.30 -3.45 5.91
N SER A 168 -1.49 -2.72 6.69
CA SER A 168 -1.16 -3.13 8.07
C SER A 168 -0.50 -4.52 8.13
N VAL A 169 0.29 -4.84 7.11
CA VAL A 169 1.12 -6.05 7.05
C VAL A 169 2.20 -5.97 8.14
N ARG A 170 2.38 -7.04 8.91
CA ARG A 170 3.27 -7.08 10.08
C ARG A 170 4.49 -7.96 9.88
N HIS A 171 4.41 -8.99 9.03
CA HIS A 171 5.46 -9.99 8.86
C HIS A 171 5.35 -10.70 7.52
N THR A 172 6.39 -11.44 7.17
CA THR A 172 6.56 -12.17 5.90
C THR A 172 5.41 -13.13 5.59
N MET A 173 4.82 -13.80 6.59
CA MET A 173 3.70 -14.71 6.36
C MET A 173 2.45 -13.99 5.89
N HIS A 174 2.17 -12.77 6.36
CA HIS A 174 1.10 -11.94 5.81
C HIS A 174 1.27 -11.70 4.31
N VAL A 175 2.51 -11.44 3.85
CA VAL A 175 2.80 -11.23 2.41
C VAL A 175 2.46 -12.48 1.61
N ILE A 176 2.92 -13.66 2.07
CA ILE A 176 2.70 -14.94 1.40
C ILE A 176 1.21 -15.28 1.36
N ASP A 177 0.52 -15.11 2.48
CA ASP A 177 -0.90 -15.50 2.58
C ASP A 177 -1.80 -14.51 1.82
N CYS A 178 -1.50 -13.21 1.80
CA CYS A 178 -2.16 -12.25 0.91
C CYS A 178 -1.99 -12.63 -0.56
N ALA A 179 -0.79 -13.08 -0.97
CA ALA A 179 -0.56 -13.54 -2.34
C ALA A 179 -1.39 -14.76 -2.70
N LYS A 180 -1.52 -15.75 -1.79
CA LYS A 180 -2.35 -16.95 -1.99
C LYS A 180 -3.84 -16.62 -2.07
N LEU A 181 -4.28 -15.61 -1.34
CA LEU A 181 -5.68 -15.18 -1.29
C LEU A 181 -6.06 -14.24 -2.45
N GLY A 182 -5.10 -13.85 -3.28
CA GLY A 182 -5.35 -13.03 -4.47
C GLY A 182 -5.45 -11.53 -4.20
N ALA A 183 -4.76 -11.02 -3.17
CA ALA A 183 -4.55 -9.59 -3.05
C ALA A 183 -3.77 -9.08 -4.27
N ASP A 184 -4.19 -7.94 -4.83
CA ASP A 184 -3.54 -7.36 -6.02
C ASP A 184 -2.24 -6.66 -5.64
N VAL A 185 -2.21 -6.06 -4.47
CA VAL A 185 -1.09 -5.30 -3.89
C VAL A 185 -0.97 -5.63 -2.41
N MET A 186 0.24 -5.63 -1.88
CA MET A 186 0.50 -5.57 -0.44
C MET A 186 1.30 -4.32 -0.12
N THR A 187 1.08 -3.72 1.05
CA THR A 187 1.94 -2.69 1.58
C THR A 187 2.30 -2.97 3.03
N GLY A 188 3.58 -2.84 3.34
CA GLY A 188 4.11 -3.13 4.66
C GLY A 188 5.53 -2.56 4.84
N PRO A 189 6.15 -2.78 6.00
CA PRO A 189 7.54 -2.37 6.22
C PRO A 189 8.48 -3.13 5.26
N LEU A 190 9.58 -2.48 4.86
CA LEU A 190 10.59 -3.08 3.99
C LEU A 190 11.05 -4.45 4.50
N SER A 191 11.23 -4.59 5.81
CA SER A 191 11.63 -5.85 6.46
C SER A 191 10.67 -7.03 6.20
N SER A 192 9.40 -6.78 5.92
CA SER A 192 8.44 -7.86 5.56
C SER A 192 8.71 -8.42 4.17
N ILE A 193 9.25 -7.60 3.26
CA ILE A 193 9.65 -7.99 1.91
C ILE A 193 11.03 -8.65 1.94
N GLU A 194 12.01 -8.03 2.58
CA GLU A 194 13.36 -8.58 2.72
C GLU A 194 13.37 -9.93 3.42
N GLY A 195 12.47 -10.12 4.39
CA GLY A 195 12.28 -11.40 5.07
C GLY A 195 11.95 -12.56 4.14
N LEU A 196 11.39 -12.30 2.94
CA LEU A 196 11.14 -13.33 1.93
C LEU A 196 12.43 -13.93 1.34
N LEU A 197 13.55 -13.22 1.40
CA LEU A 197 14.84 -13.68 0.93
C LEU A 197 15.48 -14.72 1.86
N ASN A 198 15.09 -14.74 3.13
CA ASN A 198 15.75 -15.51 4.17
C ASN A 198 15.29 -16.98 4.14
N HIS A 199 16.18 -17.88 3.74
CA HIS A 199 15.92 -19.32 3.80
C HIS A 199 17.19 -20.11 4.13
N PRO A 200 17.20 -20.94 5.20
CA PRO A 200 18.42 -21.68 5.62
C PRO A 200 19.03 -22.57 4.53
N LEU A 201 18.19 -23.17 3.67
CA LEU A 201 18.67 -24.00 2.58
C LEU A 201 19.33 -23.20 1.45
N THR A 202 18.99 -21.94 1.27
CA THR A 202 19.67 -21.04 0.33
C THR A 202 21.09 -20.78 0.79
N ASP A 203 21.26 -20.45 2.08
CA ASP A 203 22.59 -20.20 2.67
C ASP A 203 23.49 -21.43 2.61
N ILE A 204 22.94 -22.60 3.00
CA ILE A 204 23.64 -23.90 2.93
C ILE A 204 24.00 -24.24 1.48
N GLY A 205 23.06 -24.05 0.54
CA GLY A 205 23.27 -24.33 -0.87
C GLY A 205 24.36 -23.45 -1.49
N LEU A 206 24.31 -22.14 -1.21
CA LEU A 206 25.33 -21.19 -1.67
C LEU A 206 26.71 -21.52 -1.13
N ALA A 207 26.82 -21.80 0.17
CA ALA A 207 28.08 -22.18 0.79
C ALA A 207 28.68 -23.46 0.16
N LYS A 208 27.83 -24.46 -0.15
CA LYS A 208 28.25 -25.68 -0.84
C LYS A 208 28.74 -25.39 -2.25
N PHE A 209 28.00 -24.60 -3.04
CA PHE A 209 28.40 -24.25 -4.41
C PHE A 209 29.75 -23.55 -4.43
N LEU A 210 29.98 -22.59 -3.52
CA LEU A 210 31.26 -21.90 -3.41
C LEU A 210 32.42 -22.82 -3.00
N ALA A 211 32.15 -23.78 -2.09
CA ALA A 211 33.14 -24.75 -1.67
C ALA A 211 33.53 -25.74 -2.82
N ASP A 212 32.56 -26.20 -3.59
CA ASP A 212 32.78 -27.12 -4.72
C ASP A 212 33.51 -26.39 -5.89
N PHE A 213 33.17 -25.13 -6.17
CA PHE A 213 33.89 -24.30 -7.14
C PHE A 213 35.37 -24.13 -6.80
N LYS A 214 35.70 -23.87 -5.52
CA LYS A 214 37.09 -23.74 -5.04
C LYS A 214 37.91 -25.01 -5.12
N LYS A 215 37.28 -26.21 -5.08
CA LYS A 215 37.97 -27.50 -5.21
C LYS A 215 38.29 -27.87 -6.65
N GLY A 216 37.55 -27.30 -7.63
CA GLY A 216 37.72 -27.55 -9.05
C GLY A 216 38.70 -26.62 -9.75
N ASN A 217 39.16 -25.57 -9.07
CA ASN A 217 40.19 -24.63 -9.49
C ASN A 217 41.44 -24.73 -8.60
#